data_f27fae103c7f39516cdd9c31495829fb
#
_entry.id   f27fae103c7f39516cdd9c31495829fb
#
_cell.length_a   1.000
_cell.length_b   1.000
_cell.length_c   1.000
_cell.angle_alpha   90.00
_cell.angle_beta   90.00
_cell.angle_gamma   90.00
#
_symmetry.space_group_name_H-M   'P 1'
#
loop_
_entity.id
_entity.type
_entity.pdbx_description
1 polymer ?
#
loop_
_entity_poly.entity_id
_entity_poly.type
_entity_poly.pdbx_seq_one_letter_code
_entity_poly.pdbx_strand_id
1 'polypeptide(L)'
;RERADWMVGINASRLFSCLYNQPLAVGRVMTPVLAMTVVREAAIAAFVPEKFYTVALTLADGGTASSKRFAQKADAELLLSKCRKEGRVTVQKMERKEKSESPPQLYDLTALQRDANRLLGFTAQQTLDYAQSLYEKRLITYPRTDSRFLTEDMAASLPGLVTDTGRAFAVEEPIPIHVQQVIDGSKVTDHHALLPTKSMAKADLAALPAGERNVLRLIAARLLCAVGEPHRYAETTIITICAGEEFSAKGKVVLSEGWKTMERKMLGELLGKQKEPAVLPDVQEQSQCSVAGAELKEGQTSPPKSYTEDTLLSAMQAAGADSMPEGVERQGIGTPATRAATIEKLVQKGFLERKGTKKTKVLLPTDKGKALITVMPEEIQSPEMTADWETKLLQIERGEMEPSEFMTEINTMITELVKNTEMKKG
;
A
#
# COMPACT_ATOMS: atom_id res chain seq x y z
N ARG A 1 12.05 -25.24 3.72
CA ARG A 1 12.14 -23.80 3.93
C ARG A 1 12.64 -23.46 5.34
N GLU A 2 11.95 -23.85 6.39
CA GLU A 2 12.26 -23.49 7.79
C GLU A 2 13.71 -23.85 8.18
N ARG A 3 14.17 -25.06 7.83
CA ARG A 3 15.56 -25.49 8.06
C ARG A 3 16.57 -24.61 7.31
N ALA A 4 16.31 -24.26 6.07
CA ALA A 4 17.18 -23.39 5.29
C ALA A 4 17.26 -21.97 5.88
N ASP A 5 16.10 -21.38 6.24
CA ASP A 5 16.03 -20.09 6.91
C ASP A 5 16.82 -20.07 8.24
N TRP A 6 16.71 -21.14 9.02
CA TRP A 6 17.46 -21.29 10.27
C TRP A 6 18.97 -21.38 10.02
N MET A 7 19.39 -22.17 9.03
CA MET A 7 20.81 -22.37 8.73
C MET A 7 21.47 -21.07 8.23
N VAL A 8 20.83 -20.35 7.32
CA VAL A 8 21.34 -19.04 6.85
C VAL A 8 21.34 -18.03 7.99
N GLY A 9 20.26 -17.92 8.72
CA GLY A 9 20.13 -16.97 9.81
C GLY A 9 21.17 -17.15 10.91
N ILE A 10 21.42 -18.38 11.37
CA ILE A 10 22.36 -18.63 12.46
C ILE A 10 23.81 -18.45 12.02
N ASN A 11 24.19 -18.99 10.84
CA ASN A 11 25.57 -18.92 10.37
C ASN A 11 25.96 -17.50 10.00
N ALA A 12 25.13 -16.80 9.23
CA ALA A 12 25.39 -15.39 8.89
C ALA A 12 25.42 -14.51 10.14
N SER A 13 24.48 -14.66 11.07
CA SER A 13 24.48 -13.86 12.31
C SER A 13 25.74 -14.10 13.13
N ARG A 14 26.21 -15.35 13.26
CA ARG A 14 27.46 -15.66 13.99
C ARG A 14 28.66 -15.10 13.27
N LEU A 15 28.79 -15.31 11.97
CA LEU A 15 29.89 -14.79 11.15
C LEU A 15 30.06 -13.29 11.37
N PHE A 16 29.02 -12.49 11.11
CA PHE A 16 29.09 -11.03 11.20
C PHE A 16 29.24 -10.56 12.66
N SER A 17 28.64 -11.26 13.61
CA SER A 17 28.84 -10.92 15.03
C SER A 17 30.29 -11.15 15.48
N CYS A 18 30.95 -12.21 15.01
CA CYS A 18 32.36 -12.47 15.30
C CYS A 18 33.28 -11.45 14.57
N LEU A 19 33.02 -11.19 13.29
CA LEU A 19 33.85 -10.23 12.50
C LEU A 19 33.84 -8.83 13.09
N TYR A 20 32.69 -8.35 13.54
CA TYR A 20 32.50 -6.96 14.02
C TYR A 20 32.43 -6.85 15.54
N ASN A 21 32.66 -7.93 16.26
CA ASN A 21 32.63 -7.99 17.74
C ASN A 21 31.41 -7.31 18.38
N GLN A 22 30.24 -7.53 17.78
CA GLN A 22 28.96 -7.01 18.29
C GLN A 22 27.79 -7.92 17.84
N PRO A 23 26.70 -8.02 18.60
CA PRO A 23 25.56 -8.84 18.22
C PRO A 23 24.86 -8.30 16.97
N LEU A 24 25.07 -8.97 15.83
CA LEU A 24 24.45 -8.66 14.55
C LEU A 24 23.49 -9.79 14.19
N ALA A 25 22.25 -9.44 13.94
CA ALA A 25 21.24 -10.39 13.50
C ALA A 25 21.01 -10.27 11.99
N VAL A 26 21.19 -11.37 11.30
CA VAL A 26 21.02 -11.50 9.84
C VAL A 26 19.90 -12.51 9.57
N GLY A 27 19.14 -12.33 8.52
CA GLY A 27 18.11 -13.28 8.13
C GLY A 27 17.54 -12.95 6.75
N ARG A 28 17.13 -13.98 6.04
CA ARG A 28 16.67 -13.93 4.64
C ARG A 28 15.54 -12.93 4.40
N VAL A 29 14.65 -12.72 5.37
CA VAL A 29 13.56 -11.72 5.27
C VAL A 29 13.97 -10.41 5.93
N MET A 30 14.58 -10.48 7.10
CA MET A 30 14.89 -9.30 7.91
C MET A 30 15.93 -8.40 7.27
N THR A 31 16.98 -8.96 6.66
CA THR A 31 18.07 -8.17 6.05
C THR A 31 17.60 -7.44 4.79
N PRO A 32 16.90 -8.07 3.82
CA PRO A 32 16.32 -7.32 2.70
C PRO A 32 15.34 -6.22 3.12
N VAL A 33 14.51 -6.43 4.13
CA VAL A 33 13.59 -5.39 4.64
C VAL A 33 14.36 -4.20 5.20
N LEU A 34 15.45 -4.44 5.93
CA LEU A 34 16.34 -3.37 6.38
C LEU A 34 17.03 -2.68 5.19
N ALA A 35 17.53 -3.43 4.22
CA ALA A 35 18.16 -2.89 3.01
C ALA A 35 17.20 -1.97 2.24
N MET A 36 15.93 -2.38 2.06
CA MET A 36 14.91 -1.54 1.42
C MET A 36 14.75 -0.18 2.11
N THR A 37 14.81 -0.15 3.46
CA THR A 37 14.68 1.12 4.21
C THR A 37 15.96 1.96 4.07
N VAL A 38 17.14 1.35 4.11
CA VAL A 38 18.42 2.05 3.93
C VAL A 38 18.53 2.65 2.53
N VAL A 39 18.20 1.90 1.48
CA VAL A 39 18.19 2.37 0.09
C VAL A 39 17.18 3.51 -0.09
N ARG A 40 16.01 3.42 0.51
CA ARG A 40 14.99 4.47 0.45
C ARG A 40 15.50 5.78 1.06
N GLU A 41 16.09 5.73 2.24
CA GLU A 41 16.62 6.93 2.90
C GLU A 41 17.86 7.49 2.19
N ALA A 42 18.70 6.63 1.62
CA ALA A 42 19.81 7.08 0.77
C ALA A 42 19.30 7.83 -0.48
N ALA A 43 18.26 7.31 -1.14
CA ALA A 43 17.62 7.98 -2.28
C ALA A 43 16.99 9.33 -1.89
N ILE A 44 16.40 9.42 -0.69
CA ILE A 44 15.87 10.69 -0.17
C ILE A 44 17.01 11.68 0.09
N ALA A 45 18.08 11.24 0.72
CA ALA A 45 19.23 12.08 1.05
C ALA A 45 19.99 12.58 -0.21
N ALA A 46 20.07 11.75 -1.25
CA ALA A 46 20.72 12.09 -2.52
C ALA A 46 19.82 12.90 -3.47
N PHE A 47 18.53 13.07 -3.13
CA PHE A 47 17.60 13.74 -4.00
C PHE A 47 17.88 15.24 -4.08
N VAL A 48 18.03 15.74 -5.30
CA VAL A 48 18.18 17.18 -5.58
C VAL A 48 16.84 17.71 -6.11
N PRO A 49 16.16 18.58 -5.35
CA PRO A 49 14.90 19.15 -5.80
C PRO A 49 15.07 20.05 -7.00
N GLU A 50 14.25 19.85 -8.04
CA GLU A 50 14.22 20.69 -9.24
C GLU A 50 12.99 21.58 -9.24
N LYS A 51 13.17 22.88 -9.46
CA LYS A 51 12.08 23.82 -9.64
C LYS A 51 11.43 23.65 -11.00
N PHE A 52 10.12 23.82 -11.04
CA PHE A 52 9.38 23.92 -12.29
C PHE A 52 8.29 24.98 -12.17
N TYR A 53 7.85 25.49 -13.31
CA TYR A 53 6.86 26.55 -13.40
C TYR A 53 5.72 26.11 -14.30
N THR A 54 4.48 26.48 -13.94
CA THR A 54 3.29 26.26 -14.76
C THR A 54 2.47 27.55 -14.81
N VAL A 55 1.77 27.74 -15.89
CA VAL A 55 0.77 28.81 -16.01
C VAL A 55 -0.59 28.20 -15.74
N ALA A 56 -1.35 28.79 -14.82
CA ALA A 56 -2.72 28.39 -14.53
C ALA A 56 -3.67 29.47 -15.01
N LEU A 57 -4.67 29.09 -15.79
CA LEU A 57 -5.75 29.94 -16.30
C LEU A 57 -7.04 29.61 -15.56
N THR A 58 -7.67 30.63 -14.97
CA THR A 58 -9.02 30.51 -14.41
C THR A 58 -9.99 30.90 -15.51
N LEU A 59 -10.90 30.02 -15.88
CA LEU A 59 -11.92 30.28 -16.91
C LEU A 59 -13.11 30.97 -16.28
N ALA A 60 -13.76 31.91 -17.03
CA ALA A 60 -14.90 32.65 -16.54
C ALA A 60 -16.11 31.76 -16.23
N ASP A 61 -16.27 30.64 -16.98
CA ASP A 61 -17.34 29.66 -16.80
C ASP A 61 -17.04 28.67 -15.69
N GLY A 62 -15.91 28.80 -15.01
CA GLY A 62 -15.44 27.95 -13.93
C GLY A 62 -14.32 26.98 -14.34
N GLY A 63 -13.60 26.50 -13.35
CA GLY A 63 -12.47 25.58 -13.53
C GLY A 63 -11.13 26.29 -13.75
N THR A 64 -10.07 25.50 -13.59
CA THR A 64 -8.69 25.96 -13.79
C THR A 64 -7.99 25.03 -14.77
N ALA A 65 -7.44 25.60 -15.83
CA ALA A 65 -6.61 24.89 -16.80
C ALA A 65 -5.13 25.19 -16.56
N SER A 66 -4.27 24.19 -16.65
CA SER A 66 -2.84 24.34 -16.42
C SER A 66 -2.04 23.97 -17.66
N SER A 67 -0.96 24.73 -17.90
CA SER A 67 0.01 24.42 -18.96
C SER A 67 0.89 23.23 -18.62
N LYS A 68 1.71 22.78 -19.57
CA LYS A 68 2.89 21.93 -19.31
C LYS A 68 3.83 22.58 -18.30
N ARG A 69 4.75 21.77 -17.73
CA ARG A 69 5.81 22.29 -16.85
C ARG A 69 6.93 22.91 -17.66
N PHE A 70 7.44 24.05 -17.19
CA PHE A 70 8.62 24.74 -17.71
C PHE A 70 9.74 24.64 -16.68
N ALA A 71 10.96 24.35 -17.14
CA ALA A 71 12.17 24.35 -16.31
C ALA A 71 12.63 25.77 -15.99
N GLN A 72 12.42 26.71 -16.92
CA GLN A 72 12.84 28.10 -16.78
C GLN A 72 11.64 29.00 -16.48
N LYS A 73 11.81 29.87 -15.48
CA LYS A 73 10.77 30.83 -15.06
C LYS A 73 10.40 31.80 -16.17
N ALA A 74 11.41 32.27 -16.91
CA ALA A 74 11.24 33.22 -18.00
C ALA A 74 10.29 32.71 -19.10
N ASP A 75 10.36 31.43 -19.45
CA ASP A 75 9.50 30.84 -20.47
C ASP A 75 8.02 30.82 -20.01
N ALA A 76 7.80 30.49 -18.74
CA ALA A 76 6.47 30.50 -18.16
C ALA A 76 5.91 31.94 -18.01
N GLU A 77 6.75 32.91 -17.64
CA GLU A 77 6.38 34.33 -17.57
C GLU A 77 6.04 34.90 -18.95
N LEU A 78 6.80 34.52 -20.00
CA LEU A 78 6.50 34.87 -21.36
C LEU A 78 5.14 34.34 -21.81
N LEU A 79 4.86 33.06 -21.54
CA LEU A 79 3.56 32.45 -21.82
C LEU A 79 2.45 33.16 -21.06
N LEU A 80 2.64 33.43 -19.75
CA LEU A 80 1.67 34.13 -18.92
C LEU A 80 1.31 35.50 -19.52
N SER A 81 2.31 36.30 -19.95
CA SER A 81 2.09 37.61 -20.54
C SER A 81 1.28 37.54 -21.85
N LYS A 82 1.59 36.52 -22.69
CA LYS A 82 0.84 36.25 -23.92
C LYS A 82 -0.63 35.88 -23.64
N CYS A 83 -0.86 34.96 -22.68
CA CYS A 83 -2.20 34.55 -22.30
C CYS A 83 -3.04 35.71 -21.72
N ARG A 84 -2.42 36.58 -20.91
CA ARG A 84 -3.09 37.78 -20.39
C ARG A 84 -3.49 38.76 -21.50
N LYS A 85 -2.65 38.91 -22.52
CA LYS A 85 -2.94 39.77 -23.68
C LYS A 85 -4.07 39.19 -24.55
N GLU A 86 -4.09 37.88 -24.74
CA GLU A 86 -5.13 37.21 -25.54
C GLU A 86 -6.48 37.19 -24.83
N GLY A 87 -6.50 36.96 -23.51
CA GLY A 87 -7.67 37.04 -22.63
C GLY A 87 -8.75 36.00 -22.88
N ARG A 88 -8.52 35.05 -23.78
CA ARG A 88 -9.45 33.97 -24.14
C ARG A 88 -8.72 32.66 -24.43
N VAL A 89 -9.43 31.56 -24.33
CA VAL A 89 -8.98 30.24 -24.73
C VAL A 89 -9.94 29.65 -25.77
N THR A 90 -9.43 28.85 -26.66
CA THR A 90 -10.27 28.05 -27.56
C THR A 90 -10.26 26.59 -27.08
N VAL A 91 -11.45 26.01 -26.89
CA VAL A 91 -11.59 24.58 -26.54
C VAL A 91 -11.20 23.74 -27.74
N GLN A 92 -10.07 23.03 -27.62
CA GLN A 92 -9.60 22.13 -28.69
C GLN A 92 -10.28 20.78 -28.62
N LYS A 93 -10.43 20.23 -27.40
CA LYS A 93 -11.00 18.90 -27.16
C LYS A 93 -11.70 18.85 -25.81
N MET A 94 -12.86 18.21 -25.76
CA MET A 94 -13.52 17.81 -24.55
C MET A 94 -13.73 16.31 -24.54
N GLU A 95 -13.13 15.64 -23.57
CA GLU A 95 -13.26 14.20 -23.40
C GLU A 95 -13.92 13.88 -22.06
N ARG A 96 -15.05 13.18 -22.13
CA ARG A 96 -15.74 12.69 -20.93
C ARG A 96 -15.73 11.17 -20.93
N LYS A 97 -15.12 10.59 -19.90
CA LYS A 97 -15.03 9.13 -19.72
C LYS A 97 -15.71 8.72 -18.43
N GLU A 98 -16.66 7.80 -18.56
CA GLU A 98 -17.18 7.13 -17.37
C GLU A 98 -16.17 6.10 -16.87
N LYS A 99 -15.93 6.13 -15.59
CA LYS A 99 -15.05 5.20 -14.87
C LYS A 99 -15.83 4.53 -13.75
N SER A 100 -15.48 3.28 -13.52
CA SER A 100 -16.01 2.46 -12.44
C SER A 100 -14.87 2.00 -11.55
N GLU A 101 -15.00 2.22 -10.25
CA GLU A 101 -14.07 1.73 -9.22
C GLU A 101 -14.77 0.62 -8.45
N SER A 102 -14.29 -0.60 -8.62
CA SER A 102 -14.84 -1.78 -7.95
C SER A 102 -14.77 -1.66 -6.44
N PRO A 103 -15.68 -2.31 -5.70
CA PRO A 103 -15.56 -2.47 -4.26
C PRO A 103 -14.20 -3.04 -3.85
N PRO A 104 -13.68 -2.65 -2.67
CA PRO A 104 -12.44 -3.24 -2.18
C PRO A 104 -12.65 -4.72 -1.84
N GLN A 105 -11.63 -5.53 -2.09
CA GLN A 105 -11.63 -6.93 -1.62
C GLN A 105 -11.69 -7.00 -0.10
N LEU A 106 -12.14 -8.12 0.45
CA LEU A 106 -12.08 -8.40 1.88
C LEU A 106 -10.64 -8.29 2.42
N TYR A 107 -10.47 -8.26 3.72
CA TYR A 107 -9.16 -8.22 4.32
C TYR A 107 -8.48 -9.58 4.38
N ASP A 108 -7.23 -9.63 3.91
CA ASP A 108 -6.19 -10.46 4.49
C ASP A 108 -5.55 -9.73 5.69
N LEU A 109 -4.65 -10.38 6.42
CA LEU A 109 -3.97 -9.74 7.54
C LEU A 109 -3.14 -8.52 7.13
N THR A 110 -2.42 -8.60 6.01
CA THR A 110 -1.55 -7.51 5.56
C THR A 110 -2.36 -6.26 5.18
N ALA A 111 -3.47 -6.43 4.47
CA ALA A 111 -4.34 -5.31 4.11
C ALA A 111 -4.98 -4.66 5.34
N LEU A 112 -5.38 -5.46 6.33
CA LEU A 112 -5.87 -4.94 7.62
C LEU A 112 -4.78 -4.15 8.35
N GLN A 113 -3.56 -4.66 8.43
CA GLN A 113 -2.42 -3.98 9.06
C GLN A 113 -2.09 -2.66 8.38
N ARG A 114 -2.13 -2.63 7.05
CA ARG A 114 -1.89 -1.42 6.25
C ARG A 114 -2.94 -0.34 6.53
N ASP A 115 -4.21 -0.69 6.49
CA ASP A 115 -5.30 0.26 6.77
C ASP A 115 -5.32 0.70 8.23
N ALA A 116 -5.06 -0.19 9.19
CA ALA A 116 -4.94 0.17 10.60
C ALA A 116 -3.76 1.12 10.85
N ASN A 117 -2.63 0.94 10.16
CA ASN A 117 -1.51 1.88 10.25
C ASN A 117 -1.89 3.24 9.64
N ARG A 118 -2.47 3.26 8.44
CA ARG A 118 -2.83 4.48 7.72
C ARG A 118 -3.92 5.29 8.42
N LEU A 119 -4.95 4.63 8.94
CA LEU A 119 -6.15 5.29 9.52
C LEU A 119 -6.04 5.53 11.02
N LEU A 120 -5.40 4.61 11.76
CA LEU A 120 -5.36 4.62 13.22
C LEU A 120 -3.96 4.87 13.79
N GLY A 121 -2.91 4.76 12.97
CA GLY A 121 -1.51 4.86 13.40
C GLY A 121 -1.04 3.65 14.23
N PHE A 122 -1.74 2.51 14.14
CA PHE A 122 -1.31 1.28 14.80
C PHE A 122 -0.12 0.67 14.07
N THR A 123 0.77 0.02 14.84
CA THR A 123 1.79 -0.82 14.22
C THR A 123 1.17 -2.11 13.68
N ALA A 124 1.88 -2.75 12.76
CA ALA A 124 1.45 -4.04 12.23
C ALA A 124 1.31 -5.09 13.35
N GLN A 125 2.22 -5.06 14.34
CA GLN A 125 2.16 -5.96 15.49
C GLN A 125 0.96 -5.64 16.39
N GLN A 126 0.71 -4.38 16.73
CA GLN A 126 -0.48 -3.99 17.50
C GLN A 126 -1.78 -4.42 16.82
N THR A 127 -1.85 -4.26 15.50
CA THR A 127 -3.02 -4.70 14.72
C THR A 127 -3.23 -6.20 14.81
N LEU A 128 -2.14 -6.99 14.70
CA LEU A 128 -2.20 -8.43 14.85
C LEU A 128 -2.63 -8.84 16.28
N ASP A 129 -2.10 -8.18 17.32
CA ASP A 129 -2.43 -8.47 18.71
C ASP A 129 -3.92 -8.20 18.99
N TYR A 130 -4.46 -7.08 18.50
CA TYR A 130 -5.89 -6.77 18.59
C TYR A 130 -6.76 -7.77 17.81
N ALA A 131 -6.35 -8.13 16.59
CA ALA A 131 -7.07 -9.11 15.81
C ALA A 131 -7.03 -10.51 16.46
N GLN A 132 -5.92 -10.90 17.05
CA GLN A 132 -5.78 -12.16 17.79
C GLN A 132 -6.73 -12.18 19.01
N SER A 133 -6.76 -11.09 19.79
CA SER A 133 -7.68 -10.96 20.92
C SER A 133 -9.15 -11.02 20.49
N LEU A 134 -9.52 -10.37 19.39
CA LEU A 134 -10.89 -10.44 18.82
C LEU A 134 -11.25 -11.87 18.37
N TYR A 135 -10.31 -12.60 17.79
CA TYR A 135 -10.50 -14.00 17.42
C TYR A 135 -10.73 -14.89 18.63
N GLU A 136 -9.92 -14.75 19.68
CA GLU A 136 -10.08 -15.50 20.93
C GLU A 136 -11.43 -15.24 21.61
N LYS A 137 -11.94 -14.00 21.46
CA LYS A 137 -13.31 -13.61 21.85
C LYS A 137 -14.39 -14.10 20.88
N ARG A 138 -14.01 -14.78 19.79
CA ARG A 138 -14.89 -15.28 18.73
C ARG A 138 -15.69 -14.17 18.00
N LEU A 139 -15.12 -12.96 17.93
CA LEU A 139 -15.76 -11.82 17.27
C LEU A 139 -15.37 -11.69 15.80
N ILE A 140 -14.23 -12.25 15.41
CA ILE A 140 -13.76 -12.35 14.03
C ILE A 140 -13.29 -13.76 13.70
N THR A 141 -13.09 -14.05 12.41
CA THR A 141 -12.46 -15.27 11.91
C THR A 141 -10.94 -15.24 12.13
N TYR A 142 -10.24 -16.33 11.82
CA TYR A 142 -8.80 -16.46 12.08
C TYR A 142 -7.99 -15.35 11.40
N PRO A 143 -7.15 -14.59 12.14
CA PRO A 143 -6.56 -13.37 11.62
C PRO A 143 -5.35 -13.58 10.70
N ARG A 144 -4.64 -14.71 10.79
CA ARG A 144 -3.42 -14.94 9.99
C ARG A 144 -3.74 -15.56 8.63
N THR A 145 -4.60 -14.93 7.87
CA THR A 145 -4.95 -15.34 6.50
C THR A 145 -4.26 -14.46 5.47
N ASP A 146 -3.96 -15.04 4.34
CA ASP A 146 -3.46 -14.39 3.11
C ASP A 146 -4.56 -14.24 2.04
N SER A 147 -5.70 -14.91 2.22
CA SER A 147 -6.84 -14.81 1.31
C SER A 147 -7.67 -13.54 1.55
N ARG A 148 -8.20 -13.01 0.47
CA ARG A 148 -9.19 -11.91 0.42
C ARG A 148 -10.53 -12.37 -0.12
N PHE A 149 -10.73 -13.69 -0.20
CA PHE A 149 -11.90 -14.32 -0.76
C PHE A 149 -12.51 -15.33 0.22
N LEU A 150 -13.75 -15.72 -0.06
CA LEU A 150 -14.49 -16.73 0.68
C LEU A 150 -14.73 -17.95 -0.20
N THR A 151 -15.05 -19.06 0.41
CA THR A 151 -15.43 -20.31 -0.28
C THR A 151 -16.90 -20.31 -0.65
N GLU A 152 -17.30 -21.14 -1.61
CA GLU A 152 -18.64 -21.23 -2.17
C GLU A 152 -19.70 -21.60 -1.13
N ASP A 153 -19.36 -22.45 -0.16
CA ASP A 153 -20.25 -22.86 0.95
C ASP A 153 -20.66 -21.69 1.86
N MET A 154 -19.86 -20.62 1.90
CA MET A 154 -20.15 -19.43 2.70
C MET A 154 -21.19 -18.50 2.04
N ALA A 155 -21.42 -18.62 0.73
CA ALA A 155 -22.27 -17.72 -0.04
C ALA A 155 -23.70 -17.61 0.52
N ALA A 156 -24.30 -18.73 0.93
CA ALA A 156 -25.66 -18.76 1.47
C ALA A 156 -25.80 -18.04 2.82
N SER A 157 -24.76 -18.03 3.65
CA SER A 157 -24.77 -17.43 4.99
C SER A 157 -24.37 -15.96 5.01
N LEU A 158 -23.69 -15.48 3.96
CA LEU A 158 -23.11 -14.15 3.89
C LEU A 158 -24.15 -13.00 3.98
N PRO A 159 -25.31 -13.05 3.31
CA PRO A 159 -26.32 -11.99 3.43
C PRO A 159 -26.79 -11.76 4.88
N GLY A 160 -26.99 -12.83 5.64
CA GLY A 160 -27.33 -12.75 7.06
C GLY A 160 -26.22 -12.09 7.88
N LEU A 161 -24.98 -12.46 7.64
CA LEU A 161 -23.81 -11.88 8.32
C LEU A 161 -23.66 -10.38 8.00
N VAL A 162 -23.87 -9.97 6.74
CA VAL A 162 -23.83 -8.56 6.33
C VAL A 162 -24.92 -7.77 7.06
N THR A 163 -26.16 -8.28 7.09
CA THR A 163 -27.27 -7.64 7.80
C THR A 163 -27.00 -7.49 9.29
N ASP A 164 -26.53 -8.56 9.93
CA ASP A 164 -26.21 -8.55 11.36
C ASP A 164 -25.05 -7.59 11.67
N THR A 165 -24.05 -7.52 10.78
CA THR A 165 -22.94 -6.58 10.91
C THR A 165 -23.42 -5.14 10.76
N GLY A 166 -24.25 -4.84 9.77
CA GLY A 166 -24.85 -3.52 9.60
C GLY A 166 -25.60 -3.07 10.84
N ARG A 167 -26.46 -3.93 11.39
CA ARG A 167 -27.22 -3.66 12.62
C ARG A 167 -26.32 -3.40 13.82
N ALA A 168 -25.27 -4.19 14.02
CA ALA A 168 -24.33 -4.02 15.14
C ALA A 168 -23.59 -2.68 15.12
N PHE A 169 -23.42 -2.10 13.94
CA PHE A 169 -22.78 -0.78 13.74
C PHE A 169 -23.77 0.34 13.42
N ALA A 170 -25.07 0.14 13.70
CA ALA A 170 -26.14 1.13 13.50
C ALA A 170 -26.22 1.66 12.06
N VAL A 171 -26.05 0.78 11.09
CA VAL A 171 -26.29 1.07 9.67
C VAL A 171 -27.76 0.81 9.38
N GLU A 172 -28.52 1.87 9.15
CA GLU A 172 -29.97 1.83 8.94
C GLU A 172 -30.36 1.68 7.47
N GLU A 173 -29.48 2.13 6.55
CA GLU A 173 -29.77 2.09 5.13
C GLU A 173 -29.67 0.65 4.58
N PRO A 174 -30.45 0.35 3.53
CA PRO A 174 -30.33 -0.92 2.83
C PRO A 174 -28.89 -1.12 2.30
N ILE A 175 -28.30 -2.26 2.58
CA ILE A 175 -26.97 -2.62 2.10
C ILE A 175 -27.16 -3.47 0.84
N PRO A 176 -26.72 -3.02 -0.35
CA PRO A 176 -26.66 -3.88 -1.52
C PRO A 176 -25.71 -5.04 -1.24
N ILE A 177 -26.12 -6.27 -1.57
CA ILE A 177 -25.32 -7.47 -1.25
C ILE A 177 -25.05 -8.26 -2.52
N HIS A 178 -23.87 -8.02 -3.09
CA HIS A 178 -23.36 -8.71 -4.26
C HIS A 178 -22.39 -9.82 -3.84
N VAL A 179 -22.94 -10.95 -3.39
CA VAL A 179 -22.19 -12.08 -2.79
C VAL A 179 -21.06 -12.58 -3.69
N GLN A 180 -21.31 -12.69 -5.00
CA GLN A 180 -20.37 -13.29 -5.95
C GLN A 180 -19.05 -12.52 -6.09
N GLN A 181 -19.00 -11.24 -5.71
CA GLN A 181 -17.78 -10.43 -5.79
C GLN A 181 -16.69 -10.88 -4.82
N VAL A 182 -17.07 -11.55 -3.74
CA VAL A 182 -16.18 -11.96 -2.65
C VAL A 182 -16.01 -13.48 -2.57
N ILE A 183 -16.66 -14.24 -3.46
CA ILE A 183 -16.58 -15.71 -3.52
C ILE A 183 -15.60 -16.11 -4.62
N ASP A 184 -14.53 -16.79 -4.24
CA ASP A 184 -13.59 -17.44 -5.15
C ASP A 184 -12.76 -18.46 -4.35
N GLY A 185 -13.27 -19.68 -4.23
CA GLY A 185 -12.61 -20.74 -3.45
C GLY A 185 -11.26 -21.11 -3.99
N SER A 186 -10.97 -20.88 -5.29
CA SER A 186 -9.64 -21.15 -5.87
C SER A 186 -8.54 -20.26 -5.30
N LYS A 187 -8.92 -19.12 -4.68
CA LYS A 187 -8.02 -18.16 -4.02
C LYS A 187 -8.05 -18.26 -2.49
N VAL A 188 -8.65 -19.31 -1.98
CA VAL A 188 -8.64 -19.65 -0.55
C VAL A 188 -7.73 -20.84 -0.36
N THR A 189 -6.65 -20.65 0.39
CA THR A 189 -5.71 -21.71 0.75
C THR A 189 -6.13 -22.36 2.08
N ASP A 190 -5.42 -22.08 3.17
CA ASP A 190 -5.73 -22.63 4.49
C ASP A 190 -6.91 -21.93 5.19
N HIS A 191 -7.06 -20.63 4.95
CA HIS A 191 -8.05 -19.79 5.61
C HIS A 191 -8.66 -18.79 4.64
N HIS A 192 -9.98 -18.59 4.74
CA HIS A 192 -10.68 -17.54 4.01
C HIS A 192 -10.37 -16.13 4.57
N ALA A 193 -10.84 -15.10 3.89
CA ALA A 193 -10.69 -13.70 4.29
C ALA A 193 -11.22 -13.43 5.72
N LEU A 194 -10.71 -12.35 6.31
CA LEU A 194 -11.16 -11.86 7.64
C LEU A 194 -12.60 -11.37 7.59
N LEU A 195 -13.41 -11.91 8.49
CA LEU A 195 -14.81 -11.53 8.65
C LEU A 195 -15.17 -11.31 10.12
N PRO A 196 -16.16 -10.45 10.42
CA PRO A 196 -16.89 -10.54 11.69
C PRO A 196 -17.59 -11.89 11.79
N THR A 197 -17.87 -12.35 12.99
CA THR A 197 -18.66 -13.57 13.22
C THR A 197 -20.10 -13.23 13.63
N LYS A 198 -20.99 -14.22 13.62
CA LYS A 198 -22.36 -14.08 14.16
C LYS A 198 -22.37 -13.74 15.66
N SER A 199 -21.34 -14.11 16.41
CA SER A 199 -21.20 -13.79 17.83
C SER A 199 -20.96 -12.29 18.06
N MET A 200 -20.32 -11.60 17.11
CA MET A 200 -20.08 -10.16 17.17
C MET A 200 -21.40 -9.36 17.28
N ALA A 201 -22.45 -9.78 16.55
CA ALA A 201 -23.75 -9.09 16.59
C ALA A 201 -24.47 -9.15 17.95
N LYS A 202 -24.05 -10.06 18.83
CA LYS A 202 -24.60 -10.25 20.19
C LYS A 202 -23.69 -9.68 21.27
N ALA A 203 -22.50 -9.23 20.92
CA ALA A 203 -21.50 -8.74 21.87
C ALA A 203 -21.74 -7.27 22.22
N ASP A 204 -21.41 -6.90 23.45
CA ASP A 204 -21.32 -5.49 23.84
C ASP A 204 -20.04 -4.88 23.26
N LEU A 205 -20.16 -4.28 22.09
CA LEU A 205 -19.03 -3.65 21.39
C LEU A 205 -18.47 -2.43 22.14
N ALA A 206 -19.29 -1.78 22.98
CA ALA A 206 -18.86 -0.63 23.77
C ALA A 206 -17.91 -1.03 24.89
N ALA A 207 -18.04 -2.25 25.42
CA ALA A 207 -17.17 -2.80 26.46
C ALA A 207 -15.77 -3.21 25.92
N LEU A 208 -15.57 -3.31 24.61
CA LEU A 208 -14.28 -3.66 24.05
C LEU A 208 -13.23 -2.54 24.26
N PRO A 209 -11.96 -2.89 24.51
CA PRO A 209 -10.86 -1.94 24.46
C PRO A 209 -10.86 -1.15 23.13
N ALA A 210 -10.52 0.13 23.21
CA ALA A 210 -10.61 1.02 22.04
C ALA A 210 -9.82 0.51 20.81
N GLY A 211 -8.66 -0.12 21.01
CA GLY A 211 -7.86 -0.70 19.92
C GLY A 211 -8.59 -1.85 19.22
N GLU A 212 -9.13 -2.77 19.99
CA GLU A 212 -9.91 -3.91 19.48
C GLU A 212 -11.18 -3.44 18.75
N ARG A 213 -11.92 -2.52 19.35
CA ARG A 213 -13.14 -1.95 18.77
C ARG A 213 -12.85 -1.28 17.42
N ASN A 214 -11.72 -0.55 17.31
CA ASN A 214 -11.33 0.10 16.07
C ASN A 214 -10.93 -0.92 14.98
N VAL A 215 -10.19 -1.98 15.34
CA VAL A 215 -9.84 -3.05 14.39
C VAL A 215 -11.09 -3.79 13.94
N LEU A 216 -12.00 -4.12 14.84
CA LEU A 216 -13.29 -4.74 14.49
C LEU A 216 -14.11 -3.85 13.56
N ARG A 217 -14.14 -2.52 13.82
CA ARG A 217 -14.82 -1.54 12.95
C ARG A 217 -14.23 -1.52 11.54
N LEU A 218 -12.90 -1.64 11.39
CA LEU A 218 -12.26 -1.76 10.06
C LEU A 218 -12.71 -3.02 9.34
N ILE A 219 -12.71 -4.17 10.02
CA ILE A 219 -13.11 -5.46 9.42
C ILE A 219 -14.59 -5.43 9.01
N ALA A 220 -15.45 -4.90 9.88
CA ALA A 220 -16.88 -4.74 9.59
C ALA A 220 -17.12 -3.79 8.40
N ALA A 221 -16.47 -2.62 8.39
CA ALA A 221 -16.57 -1.66 7.29
C ALA A 221 -16.12 -2.28 5.97
N ARG A 222 -15.03 -3.06 5.99
CA ARG A 222 -14.53 -3.74 4.79
C ARG A 222 -15.53 -4.76 4.25
N LEU A 223 -16.17 -5.56 5.11
CA LEU A 223 -17.21 -6.48 4.69
C LEU A 223 -18.36 -5.75 4.00
N LEU A 224 -18.89 -4.69 4.64
CA LEU A 224 -20.02 -3.92 4.10
C LEU A 224 -19.68 -3.22 2.78
N CYS A 225 -18.45 -2.76 2.62
CA CYS A 225 -17.97 -2.18 1.35
C CYS A 225 -17.79 -3.23 0.27
N ALA A 226 -17.18 -4.38 0.60
CA ALA A 226 -16.80 -5.42 -0.35
C ALA A 226 -17.99 -6.06 -1.07
N VAL A 227 -19.16 -6.08 -0.46
CA VAL A 227 -20.39 -6.59 -1.08
C VAL A 227 -21.23 -5.50 -1.76
N GLY A 228 -20.77 -4.24 -1.72
CA GLY A 228 -21.48 -3.10 -2.26
C GLY A 228 -21.40 -2.98 -3.78
N GLU A 229 -22.05 -1.93 -4.31
CA GLU A 229 -21.97 -1.57 -5.71
C GLU A 229 -20.69 -0.81 -6.06
N PRO A 230 -20.23 -0.85 -7.31
CA PRO A 230 -19.11 -0.02 -7.75
C PRO A 230 -19.38 1.48 -7.59
N HIS A 231 -18.33 2.23 -7.24
CA HIS A 231 -18.36 3.67 -7.32
C HIS A 231 -18.17 4.12 -8.76
N ARG A 232 -19.15 4.85 -9.33
CA ARG A 232 -19.15 5.30 -10.72
C ARG A 232 -19.02 6.82 -10.78
N TYR A 233 -18.17 7.29 -11.68
CA TYR A 233 -17.98 8.72 -11.91
C TYR A 233 -17.60 8.99 -13.37
N ALA A 234 -17.92 10.21 -13.82
CA ALA A 234 -17.45 10.74 -15.08
C ALA A 234 -16.21 11.62 -14.83
N GLU A 235 -15.10 11.31 -15.48
CA GLU A 235 -13.91 12.15 -15.53
C GLU A 235 -13.98 12.98 -16.82
N THR A 236 -13.96 14.30 -16.69
CA THR A 236 -13.93 15.23 -17.82
C THR A 236 -12.53 15.82 -17.92
N THR A 237 -11.95 15.75 -19.12
CA THR A 237 -10.70 16.43 -19.46
C THR A 237 -11.01 17.43 -20.58
N ILE A 238 -10.70 18.71 -20.35
CA ILE A 238 -10.82 19.77 -21.34
C ILE A 238 -9.41 20.20 -21.73
N ILE A 239 -9.11 20.17 -23.01
CA ILE A 239 -7.88 20.72 -23.58
C ILE A 239 -8.25 22.04 -24.27
N THR A 240 -7.59 23.10 -23.87
CA THR A 240 -7.77 24.43 -24.45
C THR A 240 -6.46 24.95 -24.99
N ILE A 241 -6.55 25.83 -25.99
CA ILE A 241 -5.39 26.55 -26.55
C ILE A 241 -5.47 28.01 -26.13
N CYS A 242 -4.36 28.56 -25.64
CA CYS A 242 -4.15 29.95 -25.37
C CYS A 242 -2.72 30.32 -25.78
N ALA A 243 -2.59 31.38 -26.56
CA ALA A 243 -1.29 31.86 -27.08
C ALA A 243 -0.46 30.76 -27.78
N GLY A 244 -1.13 29.84 -28.46
CA GLY A 244 -0.50 28.71 -29.17
C GLY A 244 -0.05 27.55 -28.31
N GLU A 245 -0.26 27.58 -26.99
CA GLU A 245 0.10 26.50 -26.07
C GLU A 245 -1.16 25.80 -25.50
N GLU A 246 -1.00 24.50 -25.21
CA GLU A 246 -2.07 23.68 -24.63
C GLU A 246 -2.20 23.86 -23.12
N PHE A 247 -3.43 23.95 -22.65
CA PHE A 247 -3.80 23.94 -21.24
C PHE A 247 -4.80 22.82 -20.99
N SER A 248 -4.61 22.08 -19.91
CA SER A 248 -5.48 20.99 -19.52
C SER A 248 -6.22 21.29 -18.22
N ALA A 249 -7.53 21.11 -18.23
CA ALA A 249 -8.38 21.11 -17.05
C ALA A 249 -8.95 19.70 -16.82
N LYS A 250 -9.01 19.25 -15.57
CA LYS A 250 -9.59 17.95 -15.19
C LYS A 250 -10.64 18.15 -14.13
N GLY A 251 -11.78 17.51 -14.30
CA GLY A 251 -12.88 17.50 -13.37
C GLY A 251 -13.45 16.10 -13.19
N LYS A 252 -14.20 15.91 -12.12
CA LYS A 252 -14.85 14.66 -11.78
C LYS A 252 -16.26 14.92 -11.29
N VAL A 253 -17.23 14.21 -11.86
CA VAL A 253 -18.63 14.21 -11.41
C VAL A 253 -18.98 12.80 -10.96
N VAL A 254 -19.41 12.65 -9.71
CA VAL A 254 -19.85 11.35 -9.17
C VAL A 254 -21.23 11.04 -9.75
N LEU A 255 -21.36 9.84 -10.37
CA LEU A 255 -22.60 9.32 -10.93
C LEU A 255 -23.32 8.40 -9.94
N SER A 256 -22.55 7.61 -9.19
CA SER A 256 -23.03 6.75 -8.12
C SER A 256 -21.95 6.60 -7.05
N GLU A 257 -22.27 6.87 -5.81
CA GLU A 257 -21.34 6.71 -4.70
C GLU A 257 -20.95 5.24 -4.48
N GLY A 258 -21.87 4.31 -4.72
CA GLY A 258 -21.64 2.89 -4.52
C GLY A 258 -21.11 2.58 -3.11
N TRP A 259 -20.12 1.69 -3.03
CA TRP A 259 -19.52 1.25 -1.77
C TRP A 259 -18.91 2.38 -0.90
N LYS A 260 -18.56 3.53 -1.51
CA LYS A 260 -17.98 4.68 -0.78
C LYS A 260 -18.96 5.32 0.20
N THR A 261 -20.26 5.17 -0.04
CA THR A 261 -21.29 5.58 0.95
C THR A 261 -21.09 4.85 2.27
N MET A 262 -20.89 3.54 2.19
CA MET A 262 -20.69 2.69 3.38
C MET A 262 -19.34 2.97 4.04
N GLU A 263 -18.27 3.13 3.25
CA GLU A 263 -16.95 3.51 3.76
C GLU A 263 -17.01 4.82 4.55
N ARG A 264 -17.64 5.85 3.98
CA ARG A 264 -17.80 7.16 4.62
C ARG A 264 -18.61 7.06 5.91
N LYS A 265 -19.69 6.30 5.90
CA LYS A 265 -20.53 6.10 7.08
C LYS A 265 -19.78 5.41 8.22
N MET A 266 -19.05 4.34 7.89
CA MET A 266 -18.33 3.53 8.87
C MET A 266 -17.03 4.19 9.34
N LEU A 267 -16.30 4.87 8.45
CA LEU A 267 -14.93 5.32 8.68
C LEU A 267 -14.72 6.83 8.47
N GLY A 268 -15.77 7.62 8.18
CA GLY A 268 -15.65 9.02 7.79
C GLY A 268 -14.79 9.89 8.71
N GLU A 269 -14.88 9.70 10.03
CA GLU A 269 -14.05 10.38 11.03
C GLU A 269 -12.55 10.07 10.88
N LEU A 270 -12.21 8.88 10.36
CA LEU A 270 -10.83 8.41 10.18
C LEU A 270 -10.26 8.83 8.82
N LEU A 271 -11.12 8.94 7.79
CA LEU A 271 -10.72 9.26 6.42
C LEU A 271 -10.26 10.72 6.25
N GLY A 272 -10.64 11.60 7.19
CA GLY A 272 -10.33 13.04 7.11
C GLY A 272 -11.15 13.77 6.03
N LYS A 273 -10.87 15.06 5.87
CA LYS A 273 -11.54 15.88 4.84
C LYS A 273 -11.06 15.46 3.45
N GLN A 274 -11.94 14.93 2.64
CA GLN A 274 -11.68 14.71 1.22
C GLN A 274 -11.88 16.03 0.48
N LYS A 275 -10.98 16.35 -0.45
CA LYS A 275 -11.17 17.48 -1.35
C LYS A 275 -12.31 17.15 -2.30
N GLU A 276 -13.29 18.03 -2.39
CA GLU A 276 -14.30 17.94 -3.43
C GLU A 276 -13.64 18.05 -4.80
N PRO A 277 -13.95 17.13 -5.74
CA PRO A 277 -13.42 17.20 -7.08
C PRO A 277 -13.93 18.49 -7.78
N ALA A 278 -13.07 19.08 -8.60
CA ALA A 278 -13.49 20.20 -9.42
C ALA A 278 -14.59 19.75 -10.40
N VAL A 279 -15.66 20.50 -10.46
CA VAL A 279 -16.69 20.35 -11.50
C VAL A 279 -16.31 21.31 -12.63
N LEU A 280 -16.17 20.78 -13.83
CA LEU A 280 -15.89 21.57 -15.03
C LEU A 280 -17.18 21.94 -15.73
N PRO A 281 -17.24 23.12 -16.41
CA PRO A 281 -18.37 23.51 -17.21
C PRO A 281 -18.55 22.57 -18.42
N ASP A 282 -19.78 22.47 -18.90
CA ASP A 282 -20.09 21.80 -20.13
C ASP A 282 -19.80 22.75 -21.30
N VAL A 283 -18.70 22.52 -22.01
CA VAL A 283 -18.22 23.36 -23.11
C VAL A 283 -18.20 22.57 -24.41
N GLN A 284 -18.43 23.23 -25.53
CA GLN A 284 -18.35 22.61 -26.84
C GLN A 284 -16.94 22.77 -27.43
N GLU A 285 -16.50 21.79 -28.21
CA GLU A 285 -15.27 21.90 -28.98
C GLU A 285 -15.37 23.09 -29.94
N GLN A 286 -14.26 23.77 -30.17
CA GLN A 286 -14.12 25.02 -30.94
C GLN A 286 -14.81 26.24 -30.30
N SER A 287 -15.44 26.12 -29.14
CA SER A 287 -15.96 27.28 -28.41
C SER A 287 -14.83 28.10 -27.82
N GLN A 288 -15.09 29.40 -27.61
CA GLN A 288 -14.18 30.31 -26.94
C GLN A 288 -14.68 30.62 -25.53
N CYS A 289 -13.79 30.51 -24.55
CA CYS A 289 -14.06 30.88 -23.16
C CYS A 289 -13.15 32.03 -22.76
N SER A 290 -13.69 32.99 -22.01
CA SER A 290 -12.90 34.09 -21.47
C SER A 290 -12.04 33.65 -20.30
N VAL A 291 -10.84 34.19 -20.20
CA VAL A 291 -9.91 33.99 -19.08
C VAL A 291 -10.19 35.03 -18.01
N ALA A 292 -10.74 34.59 -16.87
CA ALA A 292 -11.00 35.46 -15.72
C ALA A 292 -9.73 35.80 -14.93
N GLY A 293 -8.72 34.90 -14.99
CA GLY A 293 -7.46 35.12 -14.32
C GLY A 293 -6.35 34.25 -14.89
N ALA A 294 -5.12 34.73 -14.80
CA ALA A 294 -3.92 33.96 -15.20
C ALA A 294 -2.81 34.20 -14.19
N GLU A 295 -2.25 33.12 -13.67
CA GLU A 295 -1.20 33.17 -12.64
C GLU A 295 -0.05 32.20 -12.94
N LEU A 296 1.15 32.58 -12.50
CA LEU A 296 2.32 31.72 -12.50
C LEU A 296 2.31 30.88 -11.22
N LYS A 297 2.43 29.57 -11.36
CA LYS A 297 2.62 28.65 -10.22
C LYS A 297 4.04 28.10 -10.23
N GLU A 298 4.74 28.29 -9.13
CA GLU A 298 6.04 27.66 -8.89
C GLU A 298 5.81 26.35 -8.13
N GLY A 299 6.42 25.29 -8.59
CA GLY A 299 6.46 24.00 -7.95
C GLY A 299 7.89 23.48 -7.84
N GLN A 300 8.06 22.43 -7.05
CA GLN A 300 9.33 21.76 -6.89
C GLN A 300 9.09 20.24 -6.86
N THR A 301 9.98 19.48 -7.49
CA THR A 301 9.98 18.03 -7.36
C THR A 301 10.25 17.64 -5.90
N SER A 302 9.70 16.53 -5.45
CA SER A 302 9.88 16.03 -4.09
C SER A 302 10.49 14.64 -4.11
N PRO A 303 11.33 14.28 -3.13
CA PRO A 303 11.85 12.93 -3.01
C PRO A 303 10.72 11.92 -2.72
N PRO A 304 10.99 10.62 -2.90
CA PRO A 304 10.11 9.60 -2.36
C PRO A 304 9.96 9.79 -0.85
N LYS A 305 8.82 9.40 -0.30
CA LYS A 305 8.59 9.50 1.16
C LYS A 305 9.28 8.35 1.88
N SER A 306 9.75 8.60 3.10
CA SER A 306 10.19 7.54 4.02
C SER A 306 9.08 6.51 4.23
N TYR A 307 9.46 5.27 4.46
CA TYR A 307 8.48 4.21 4.70
C TYR A 307 7.72 4.41 6.00
N THR A 308 6.39 4.29 5.94
CA THR A 308 5.53 3.96 7.08
C THR A 308 5.39 2.43 7.15
N GLU A 309 4.78 1.90 8.20
CA GLU A 309 4.51 0.44 8.22
C GLU A 309 3.56 0.02 7.09
N ASP A 310 2.54 0.83 6.74
CA ASP A 310 1.70 0.59 5.57
C ASP A 310 2.52 0.45 4.29
N THR A 311 3.36 1.44 4.00
CA THR A 311 4.11 1.45 2.73
C THR A 311 5.25 0.43 2.71
N LEU A 312 5.85 0.11 3.86
CA LEU A 312 6.84 -0.97 3.95
C LEU A 312 6.20 -2.35 3.77
N LEU A 313 5.06 -2.61 4.39
CA LEU A 313 4.30 -3.85 4.17
C LEU A 313 3.90 -4.02 2.70
N SER A 314 3.47 -2.93 2.05
CA SER A 314 3.19 -2.94 0.61
C SER A 314 4.43 -3.27 -0.21
N ALA A 315 5.56 -2.66 0.12
CA ALA A 315 6.83 -2.93 -0.55
C ALA A 315 7.32 -4.37 -0.33
N MET A 316 7.14 -4.93 0.88
CA MET A 316 7.43 -6.34 1.17
C MET A 316 6.57 -7.31 0.35
N GLN A 317 5.29 -6.96 0.11
CA GLN A 317 4.41 -7.77 -0.75
C GLN A 317 4.84 -7.75 -2.22
N ALA A 318 5.33 -6.61 -2.70
CA ALA A 318 5.75 -6.45 -4.09
C ALA A 318 7.21 -6.89 -4.34
N ALA A 319 8.04 -7.02 -3.29
CA ALA A 319 9.46 -7.30 -3.43
C ALA A 319 9.70 -8.68 -4.04
N GLY A 320 10.43 -8.72 -5.16
CA GLY A 320 10.74 -9.97 -5.89
C GLY A 320 9.55 -10.55 -6.67
N ALA A 321 8.39 -9.91 -6.69
CA ALA A 321 7.21 -10.43 -7.40
C ALA A 321 7.45 -10.58 -8.91
N ASP A 322 8.18 -9.64 -9.51
CA ASP A 322 8.53 -9.68 -10.94
C ASP A 322 9.50 -10.82 -11.31
N SER A 323 10.20 -11.35 -10.30
CA SER A 323 11.17 -12.44 -10.45
C SER A 323 10.59 -13.81 -10.08
N MET A 324 9.34 -13.87 -9.62
CA MET A 324 8.68 -15.11 -9.23
C MET A 324 7.89 -15.68 -10.40
N PRO A 325 7.95 -17.02 -10.66
CA PRO A 325 7.16 -17.66 -11.68
C PRO A 325 5.65 -17.61 -11.35
N GLU A 326 4.83 -17.72 -12.39
CA GLU A 326 3.38 -17.90 -12.21
C GLU A 326 3.10 -19.18 -11.42
N GLY A 327 2.18 -19.09 -10.47
CA GLY A 327 1.76 -20.23 -9.65
C GLY A 327 2.52 -20.42 -8.33
N VAL A 328 3.44 -19.51 -7.98
CA VAL A 328 4.04 -19.48 -6.64
C VAL A 328 2.98 -19.01 -5.63
N GLU A 329 2.74 -19.85 -4.62
CA GLU A 329 1.72 -19.61 -3.57
C GLU A 329 1.94 -18.30 -2.82
N ARG A 330 3.19 -17.87 -2.68
CA ARG A 330 3.57 -16.71 -1.84
C ARG A 330 4.38 -15.69 -2.61
N GLN A 331 3.77 -14.56 -2.87
CA GLN A 331 4.45 -13.43 -3.49
C GLN A 331 5.08 -12.50 -2.44
N GLY A 332 6.24 -11.94 -2.77
CA GLY A 332 6.95 -11.01 -1.92
C GLY A 332 7.82 -11.67 -0.84
N ILE A 333 8.37 -10.84 0.05
CA ILE A 333 9.21 -11.29 1.17
C ILE A 333 8.42 -11.35 2.47
N GLY A 334 8.61 -12.45 3.20
CA GLY A 334 7.85 -12.77 4.40
C GLY A 334 6.39 -13.15 4.11
N THR A 335 5.78 -13.88 5.01
CA THR A 335 4.33 -14.20 4.95
C THR A 335 3.53 -13.15 5.68
N PRO A 336 2.21 -13.01 5.44
CA PRO A 336 1.35 -12.11 6.22
C PRO A 336 1.52 -12.28 7.74
N ALA A 337 1.65 -13.52 8.21
CA ALA A 337 1.84 -13.83 9.61
C ALA A 337 3.20 -13.38 10.18
N THR A 338 4.24 -13.25 9.35
CA THR A 338 5.63 -12.99 9.81
C THR A 338 6.12 -11.57 9.52
N ARG A 339 5.50 -10.83 8.60
CA ARG A 339 5.93 -9.46 8.23
C ARG A 339 5.94 -8.51 9.42
N ALA A 340 4.86 -8.52 10.22
CA ALA A 340 4.78 -7.69 11.42
C ALA A 340 5.90 -7.98 12.42
N ALA A 341 6.12 -9.26 12.72
CA ALA A 341 7.18 -9.70 13.62
C ALA A 341 8.59 -9.36 13.08
N THR A 342 8.79 -9.36 11.76
CA THR A 342 10.05 -8.94 11.14
C THR A 342 10.32 -7.46 11.37
N ILE A 343 9.33 -6.59 11.12
CA ILE A 343 9.45 -5.14 11.36
C ILE A 343 9.71 -4.89 12.85
N GLU A 344 8.95 -5.53 13.72
CA GLU A 344 9.10 -5.37 15.17
C GLU A 344 10.48 -5.81 15.65
N LYS A 345 10.99 -6.94 15.16
CA LYS A 345 12.36 -7.41 15.44
C LYS A 345 13.43 -6.38 15.01
N LEU A 346 13.29 -5.76 13.85
CA LEU A 346 14.23 -4.74 13.38
C LEU A 346 14.24 -3.53 14.31
N VAL A 347 13.09 -3.13 14.81
CA VAL A 347 12.98 -2.02 15.78
C VAL A 347 13.55 -2.42 17.15
N GLN A 348 13.18 -3.60 17.69
CA GLN A 348 13.69 -4.08 18.98
C GLN A 348 15.20 -4.30 19.00
N LYS A 349 15.78 -4.72 17.87
CA LYS A 349 17.25 -4.86 17.73
C LYS A 349 17.98 -3.54 17.48
N GLY A 350 17.23 -2.44 17.35
CA GLY A 350 17.77 -1.10 17.14
C GLY A 350 18.35 -0.89 15.73
N PHE A 351 17.91 -1.66 14.73
CA PHE A 351 18.26 -1.43 13.33
C PHE A 351 17.35 -0.42 12.65
N LEU A 352 16.08 -0.36 13.08
CA LEU A 352 15.10 0.64 12.69
C LEU A 352 14.60 1.39 13.91
N GLU A 353 14.16 2.61 13.71
CA GLU A 353 13.45 3.41 14.70
C GLU A 353 12.16 3.97 14.12
N ARG A 354 11.15 4.18 14.97
CA ARG A 354 9.88 4.83 14.62
C ARG A 354 9.93 6.30 14.98
N LYS A 355 9.89 7.21 14.00
CA LYS A 355 9.84 8.67 14.21
C LYS A 355 8.57 9.28 13.65
N GLY A 356 8.08 10.33 14.28
CA GLY A 356 6.91 11.08 13.84
C GLY A 356 5.80 11.18 14.88
N THR A 357 4.60 11.57 14.44
CA THR A 357 3.42 11.72 15.30
C THR A 357 2.72 10.38 15.52
N LYS A 358 1.73 10.36 16.43
CA LYS A 358 0.96 9.14 16.72
C LYS A 358 0.32 8.51 15.46
N LYS A 359 -0.12 9.34 14.51
CA LYS A 359 -0.79 8.87 13.27
C LYS A 359 0.15 8.70 12.07
N THR A 360 1.32 9.35 12.08
CA THR A 360 2.21 9.40 10.91
C THR A 360 3.64 9.05 11.32
N LYS A 361 3.84 7.84 11.83
CA LYS A 361 5.17 7.33 12.13
C LYS A 361 5.83 6.78 10.88
N VAL A 362 7.08 7.16 10.65
CA VAL A 362 7.95 6.59 9.63
C VAL A 362 8.98 5.66 10.27
N LEU A 363 9.44 4.70 9.50
CA LEU A 363 10.50 3.76 9.85
C LEU A 363 11.81 4.25 9.24
N LEU A 364 12.76 4.62 10.09
CA LEU A 364 14.06 5.11 9.67
C LEU A 364 15.16 4.13 10.09
N PRO A 365 16.15 3.85 9.21
CA PRO A 365 17.31 3.05 9.60
C PRO A 365 18.17 3.85 10.56
N THR A 366 18.57 3.21 11.66
CA THR A 366 19.57 3.75 12.58
C THR A 366 20.97 3.65 12.00
N ASP A 367 21.97 4.29 12.60
CA ASP A 367 23.35 4.15 12.14
C ASP A 367 23.83 2.69 12.27
N LYS A 368 23.38 1.96 13.29
CA LYS A 368 23.61 0.51 13.42
C LYS A 368 22.99 -0.25 12.26
N GLY A 369 21.77 0.10 11.84
CA GLY A 369 21.11 -0.52 10.69
C GLY A 369 21.81 -0.24 9.37
N LYS A 370 22.23 1.01 9.14
CA LYS A 370 23.02 1.41 7.96
C LYS A 370 24.36 0.66 7.91
N ALA A 371 25.10 0.64 9.03
CA ALA A 371 26.36 -0.06 9.14
C ALA A 371 26.21 -1.56 8.83
N LEU A 372 25.15 -2.21 9.32
CA LEU A 372 24.88 -3.61 9.01
C LEU A 372 24.73 -3.83 7.49
N ILE A 373 23.94 -3.01 6.81
CA ILE A 373 23.74 -3.14 5.35
C ILE A 373 25.01 -2.85 4.56
N THR A 374 25.83 -1.90 5.00
CA THR A 374 27.12 -1.59 4.34
C THR A 374 28.07 -2.78 4.32
N VAL A 375 28.06 -3.61 5.35
CA VAL A 375 28.98 -4.74 5.49
C VAL A 375 28.42 -6.07 4.93
N MET A 376 27.11 -6.14 4.68
CA MET A 376 26.47 -7.35 4.15
C MET A 376 26.78 -7.54 2.66
N PRO A 377 26.92 -8.79 2.19
CA PRO A 377 26.91 -9.12 0.78
C PRO A 377 25.56 -8.77 0.13
N GLU A 378 25.60 -8.37 -1.14
CA GLU A 378 24.39 -7.97 -1.87
C GLU A 378 23.36 -9.08 -1.97
N GLU A 379 23.80 -10.32 -2.10
CA GLU A 379 22.94 -11.51 -2.21
C GLU A 379 22.00 -11.67 -0.99
N ILE A 380 22.51 -11.37 0.21
CA ILE A 380 21.70 -11.45 1.45
C ILE A 380 20.78 -10.23 1.61
N GLN A 381 21.11 -9.13 0.95
CA GLN A 381 20.31 -7.90 0.98
C GLN A 381 19.14 -7.96 -0.02
N SER A 382 19.23 -8.83 -1.03
CA SER A 382 18.30 -8.85 -2.14
C SER A 382 17.04 -9.67 -1.87
N PRO A 383 15.85 -9.17 -2.28
CA PRO A 383 14.63 -9.97 -2.35
C PRO A 383 14.68 -11.14 -3.34
N GLU A 384 15.56 -11.06 -4.36
CA GLU A 384 15.68 -12.07 -5.42
C GLU A 384 16.10 -13.43 -4.86
N MET A 385 16.92 -13.46 -3.81
CA MET A 385 17.23 -14.72 -3.11
C MET A 385 15.95 -15.41 -2.59
N THR A 386 14.97 -14.64 -2.13
CA THR A 386 13.69 -15.20 -1.71
C THR A 386 12.91 -15.74 -2.91
N ALA A 387 12.89 -15.01 -4.03
CA ALA A 387 12.22 -15.43 -5.26
C ALA A 387 12.83 -16.75 -5.82
N ASP A 388 14.15 -16.86 -5.83
CA ASP A 388 14.86 -18.07 -6.21
C ASP A 388 14.49 -19.28 -5.32
N TRP A 389 14.46 -19.07 -4.01
CA TRP A 389 14.06 -20.15 -3.09
C TRP A 389 12.60 -20.57 -3.29
N GLU A 390 11.68 -19.63 -3.48
CA GLU A 390 10.26 -19.96 -3.74
C GLU A 390 10.12 -20.74 -5.06
N THR A 391 10.89 -20.37 -6.07
CA THR A 391 10.93 -21.11 -7.35
C THR A 391 11.40 -22.57 -7.14
N LYS A 392 12.49 -22.76 -6.41
CA LYS A 392 13.03 -24.10 -6.13
C LYS A 392 12.10 -24.93 -5.25
N LEU A 393 11.44 -24.28 -4.27
CA LEU A 393 10.44 -24.97 -3.45
C LEU A 393 9.23 -25.43 -4.26
N LEU A 394 8.79 -24.62 -5.24
CA LEU A 394 7.75 -25.03 -6.19
C LEU A 394 8.19 -26.21 -7.08
N GLN A 395 9.45 -26.23 -7.54
CA GLN A 395 10.01 -27.34 -8.28
C GLN A 395 10.05 -28.62 -7.45
N ILE A 396 10.39 -28.52 -6.14
CA ILE A 396 10.34 -29.66 -5.21
C ILE A 396 8.92 -30.19 -5.06
N GLU A 397 7.93 -29.30 -4.91
CA GLU A 397 6.52 -29.67 -4.81
C GLU A 397 6.03 -30.41 -6.05
N ARG A 398 6.50 -30.01 -7.24
CA ARG A 398 6.17 -30.63 -8.53
C ARG A 398 6.98 -31.91 -8.82
N GLY A 399 7.93 -32.26 -7.96
CA GLY A 399 8.83 -33.39 -8.18
C GLY A 399 9.88 -33.15 -9.26
N GLU A 400 10.14 -31.90 -9.62
CA GLU A 400 11.13 -31.47 -10.61
C GLU A 400 12.53 -31.28 -10.00
N MET A 401 12.63 -31.20 -8.68
CA MET A 401 13.86 -31.01 -7.92
C MET A 401 13.84 -31.86 -6.65
N GLU A 402 14.96 -32.50 -6.30
CA GLU A 402 15.09 -33.22 -5.04
C GLU A 402 15.33 -32.25 -3.85
N PRO A 403 14.68 -32.45 -2.69
CA PRO A 403 14.89 -31.63 -1.49
C PRO A 403 16.36 -31.56 -1.02
N SER A 404 17.12 -32.64 -1.25
CA SER A 404 18.54 -32.74 -0.91
C SER A 404 19.41 -31.84 -1.77
N GLU A 405 19.05 -31.62 -3.03
CA GLU A 405 19.73 -30.73 -3.94
C GLU A 405 19.61 -29.26 -3.47
N PHE A 406 18.38 -28.79 -3.20
CA PHE A 406 18.15 -27.48 -2.60
C PHE A 406 18.95 -27.25 -1.32
N MET A 407 18.95 -28.25 -0.40
CA MET A 407 19.73 -28.14 0.84
C MET A 407 21.23 -28.10 0.61
N THR A 408 21.72 -28.77 -0.43
CA THR A 408 23.16 -28.76 -0.82
C THR A 408 23.55 -27.37 -1.33
N GLU A 409 22.73 -26.74 -2.15
CA GLU A 409 22.95 -25.35 -2.60
C GLU A 409 22.99 -24.36 -1.41
N ILE A 410 22.08 -24.49 -0.45
CA ILE A 410 22.09 -23.67 0.78
C ILE A 410 23.38 -23.86 1.57
N ASN A 411 23.83 -25.12 1.74
CA ASN A 411 25.09 -25.40 2.43
C ASN A 411 26.30 -24.80 1.69
N THR A 412 26.33 -24.87 0.36
CA THR A 412 27.40 -24.31 -0.48
C THR A 412 27.40 -22.80 -0.32
N MET A 413 26.26 -22.12 -0.46
CA MET A 413 26.12 -20.67 -0.27
C MET A 413 26.63 -20.23 1.12
N ILE A 414 26.25 -20.93 2.19
CA ILE A 414 26.71 -20.61 3.56
C ILE A 414 28.22 -20.82 3.68
N THR A 415 28.75 -21.88 3.08
CA THR A 415 30.19 -22.19 3.12
C THR A 415 31.00 -21.12 2.39
N GLU A 416 30.54 -20.69 1.24
CA GLU A 416 31.15 -19.61 0.46
C GLU A 416 31.07 -18.28 1.20
N LEU A 417 29.91 -17.96 1.79
CA LEU A 417 29.73 -16.78 2.63
C LEU A 417 30.76 -16.75 3.76
N VAL A 418 30.93 -17.87 4.49
CA VAL A 418 31.88 -17.94 5.62
C VAL A 418 33.33 -17.84 5.15
N LYS A 419 33.68 -18.45 4.01
CA LYS A 419 35.06 -18.45 3.49
C LYS A 419 35.45 -17.12 2.85
N ASN A 420 34.54 -16.48 2.15
CA ASN A 420 34.85 -15.33 1.28
C ASN A 420 34.53 -13.98 1.94
N THR A 421 33.88 -13.97 3.11
CA THR A 421 33.56 -12.71 3.78
C THR A 421 34.74 -12.27 4.65
N GLU A 422 35.33 -11.15 4.25
CA GLU A 422 36.37 -10.44 5.01
C GLU A 422 35.77 -9.23 5.75
N MET A 423 36.46 -8.81 6.82
CA MET A 423 36.07 -7.61 7.58
C MET A 423 36.20 -6.37 6.68
N LYS A 424 35.07 -5.73 6.33
CA LYS A 424 35.09 -4.43 5.69
C LYS A 424 35.37 -3.37 6.75
N LYS A 425 36.41 -2.56 6.56
CA LYS A 425 36.63 -1.35 7.37
C LYS A 425 35.67 -0.29 6.85
N GLY A 426 34.74 0.16 7.71
CA GLY A 426 33.81 1.26 7.43
C GLY A 426 34.52 2.62 7.38
#